data_238e0dee01486af823cf6a3b4dfd8803
#
_entry.id   238e0dee01486af823cf6a3b4dfd8803
#
_cell.length_a   1.000
_cell.length_b   1.000
_cell.length_c   1.000
_cell.angle_alpha   90.00
_cell.angle_beta   90.00
_cell.angle_gamma   90.00
#
_symmetry.space_group_name_H-M   'P 1'
#
loop_
_entity.id
_entity.type
_entity.pdbx_description
1 polymer ?
#
loop_
_entity_poly.entity_id
_entity_poly.type
_entity_poly.pdbx_seq_one_letter_code
_entity_poly.pdbx_strand_id
1 'polypeptide(L)'
;MAASVLAAQTEGSADKQGSARPPAKIFYAPKPIQPMPYQSPMKPLVRLADLKAKHKGHADWSELVVYDKNNRAEVISAAPGSKVARHLHSDAPEYWVVQEGRIRFEIEDPPGNFHSFEAVPGDLVLAPERHLHSLEVVGSEPAIRFQVTLPDTTTIYETRPEQPEKGMEYTPVTLSTGNNPDEVPSDGKPDRVFFKIDALQKEHPGRRSWSDLAVRKNRAHANIICGYGTDVKHTPGDLGHYHTDFAEIWIIMRGQQSFAIEGLDPFVAAVGDIVYAPAKRWHLPEPSGEGMSCRLAMTPYPAGNHLYQPKPQRNGGSN
;
A
#
# COMPACT_ATOMS: atom_id res chain seq x y z
N MET A 1 -5.90 -7.71 -35.88
CA MET A 1 -4.98 -8.19 -34.82
C MET A 1 -5.22 -7.33 -33.59
N ALA A 2 -5.99 -7.80 -32.64
CA ALA A 2 -6.37 -7.05 -31.45
C ALA A 2 -5.41 -7.46 -30.33
N ALA A 3 -4.50 -6.58 -29.97
CA ALA A 3 -3.70 -6.72 -28.78
C ALA A 3 -4.57 -6.42 -27.56
N SER A 4 -4.94 -7.47 -26.87
CA SER A 4 -5.53 -7.41 -25.53
C SER A 4 -4.43 -7.05 -24.55
N VAL A 5 -4.45 -5.87 -23.97
CA VAL A 5 -3.47 -5.48 -23.00
C VAL A 5 -4.13 -4.88 -21.78
N LEU A 6 -3.71 -5.41 -20.71
CA LEU A 6 -3.70 -5.04 -19.31
C LEU A 6 -4.88 -5.50 -18.46
N ALA A 7 -4.96 -6.81 -18.25
CA ALA A 7 -5.03 -7.23 -16.88
C ALA A 7 -3.58 -7.26 -16.38
N ALA A 8 -3.20 -6.46 -15.40
CA ALA A 8 -1.94 -6.65 -14.69
C ALA A 8 -2.06 -7.98 -13.94
N GLN A 9 -1.70 -9.05 -14.63
CA GLN A 9 -1.50 -10.33 -13.97
C GLN A 9 -0.23 -10.17 -13.16
N THR A 10 -0.38 -10.12 -11.86
CA THR A 10 0.68 -10.43 -10.93
C THR A 10 0.96 -11.93 -11.06
N GLU A 11 1.68 -12.32 -12.09
CA GLU A 11 2.34 -13.61 -12.07
C GLU A 11 3.53 -13.48 -11.13
N GLY A 12 3.26 -13.81 -9.86
CA GLY A 12 4.32 -14.24 -8.97
C GLY A 12 5.06 -15.38 -9.66
N SER A 13 6.37 -15.40 -9.56
CA SER A 13 7.24 -16.46 -10.03
C SER A 13 6.62 -17.81 -9.71
N ALA A 14 6.13 -18.48 -10.74
CA ALA A 14 5.56 -19.81 -10.62
C ALA A 14 6.62 -20.76 -10.13
N ASP A 15 6.36 -21.42 -9.02
CA ASP A 15 6.96 -22.69 -8.70
C ASP A 15 6.77 -23.63 -9.90
N LYS A 16 7.85 -23.92 -10.59
CA LYS A 16 7.86 -24.94 -11.62
C LYS A 16 7.81 -26.30 -10.93
N GLN A 17 6.61 -26.80 -10.74
CA GLN A 17 6.29 -28.24 -10.79
C GLN A 17 4.88 -28.48 -10.21
N GLY A 18 3.91 -28.40 -11.07
CA GLY A 18 2.58 -28.92 -10.83
C GLY A 18 1.88 -29.01 -12.18
N SER A 19 1.40 -30.19 -12.54
CA SER A 19 0.63 -30.39 -13.76
C SER A 19 -0.46 -29.32 -13.87
N ALA A 20 -0.39 -28.48 -14.87
CA ALA A 20 -1.38 -27.43 -15.12
C ALA A 20 -2.75 -28.09 -15.25
N ARG A 21 -3.57 -28.01 -14.20
CA ARG A 21 -5.00 -28.30 -14.34
C ARG A 21 -5.55 -27.29 -15.33
N PRO A 22 -6.34 -27.74 -16.34
CA PRO A 22 -7.06 -26.79 -17.19
C PRO A 22 -7.85 -25.85 -16.28
N PRO A 23 -7.94 -24.55 -16.59
CA PRO A 23 -8.65 -23.61 -15.76
C PRO A 23 -10.09 -24.12 -15.58
N ALA A 24 -10.45 -24.50 -14.37
CA ALA A 24 -11.80 -24.87 -14.07
C ALA A 24 -12.68 -23.64 -14.36
N LYS A 25 -13.80 -23.87 -15.07
CA LYS A 25 -14.81 -22.82 -15.20
C LYS A 25 -15.36 -22.57 -13.80
N ILE A 26 -14.96 -21.44 -13.22
CA ILE A 26 -15.39 -21.05 -11.88
C ILE A 26 -16.55 -20.08 -12.02
N PHE A 27 -17.64 -20.37 -11.33
CA PHE A 27 -18.83 -19.52 -11.28
C PHE A 27 -19.01 -19.06 -9.84
N TYR A 28 -19.40 -17.82 -9.64
CA TYR A 28 -19.72 -17.28 -8.34
C TYR A 28 -21.17 -16.77 -8.30
N ALA A 29 -21.75 -16.80 -7.12
CA ALA A 29 -23.04 -16.16 -6.91
C ALA A 29 -22.90 -14.64 -7.02
N PRO A 30 -23.92 -13.91 -7.50
CA PRO A 30 -23.90 -12.46 -7.51
C PRO A 30 -23.61 -11.92 -6.11
N LYS A 31 -22.73 -10.92 -6.04
CA LYS A 31 -22.52 -10.20 -4.77
C LYS A 31 -23.79 -9.47 -4.33
N PRO A 32 -23.92 -9.07 -3.06
CA PRO A 32 -25.04 -8.24 -2.61
C PRO A 32 -25.18 -6.98 -3.48
N ILE A 33 -26.41 -6.62 -3.84
CA ILE A 33 -26.70 -5.50 -4.75
C ILE A 33 -26.26 -4.16 -4.18
N GLN A 34 -26.39 -3.99 -2.84
CA GLN A 34 -25.99 -2.74 -2.20
C GLN A 34 -24.58 -2.86 -1.60
N PRO A 35 -23.66 -1.95 -1.97
CA PRO A 35 -22.35 -1.90 -1.36
C PRO A 35 -22.45 -1.51 0.12
N MET A 36 -21.55 -2.07 0.94
CA MET A 36 -21.45 -1.70 2.34
C MET A 36 -21.16 -0.20 2.49
N PRO A 37 -21.78 0.49 3.45
CA PRO A 37 -21.47 1.89 3.72
C PRO A 37 -20.05 2.05 4.25
N TYR A 38 -19.45 3.21 4.00
CA TYR A 38 -18.19 3.58 4.61
C TYR A 38 -18.39 3.81 6.11
N GLN A 39 -17.44 3.32 6.90
CA GLN A 39 -17.44 3.51 8.36
C GLN A 39 -16.28 4.41 8.75
N SER A 40 -16.50 5.38 9.62
CA SER A 40 -15.41 6.23 10.13
C SER A 40 -14.29 5.40 10.75
N PRO A 41 -13.01 5.75 10.51
CA PRO A 41 -12.51 6.94 9.79
C PRO A 41 -12.46 6.81 8.27
N MET A 42 -12.70 5.62 7.71
CA MET A 42 -12.54 5.34 6.28
C MET A 42 -13.50 6.20 5.43
N LYS A 43 -12.94 6.78 4.38
CA LYS A 43 -13.64 7.54 3.34
C LYS A 43 -13.22 7.02 1.98
N PRO A 44 -14.05 7.14 0.94
CA PRO A 44 -13.66 6.74 -0.40
C PRO A 44 -12.41 7.47 -0.90
N LEU A 45 -12.27 8.72 -0.50
CA LEU A 45 -11.13 9.58 -0.86
C LEU A 45 -10.77 10.48 0.33
N VAL A 46 -9.51 10.47 0.71
CA VAL A 46 -8.90 11.43 1.63
C VAL A 46 -7.89 12.23 0.83
N ARG A 47 -8.12 13.53 0.70
CA ARG A 47 -7.19 14.41 -0.02
C ARG A 47 -6.13 14.95 0.95
N LEU A 48 -4.88 14.82 0.56
CA LEU A 48 -3.76 15.41 1.32
C LEU A 48 -3.94 16.93 1.48
N ALA A 49 -4.42 17.60 0.45
CA ALA A 49 -4.68 19.03 0.49
C ALA A 49 -5.70 19.42 1.57
N ASP A 50 -6.75 18.62 1.77
CA ASP A 50 -7.78 18.88 2.79
C ASP A 50 -7.21 18.68 4.20
N LEU A 51 -6.38 17.66 4.41
CA LEU A 51 -5.68 17.44 5.68
C LEU A 51 -4.75 18.61 6.01
N LYS A 52 -3.97 19.07 5.05
CA LYS A 52 -3.10 20.26 5.21
C LYS A 52 -3.89 21.53 5.51
N ALA A 53 -5.03 21.72 4.85
CA ALA A 53 -5.90 22.86 5.12
C ALA A 53 -6.50 22.81 6.53
N LYS A 54 -6.93 21.63 6.99
CA LYS A 54 -7.44 21.38 8.35
C LYS A 54 -6.41 21.73 9.42
N HIS A 55 -5.13 21.40 9.18
CA HIS A 55 -4.04 21.59 10.13
C HIS A 55 -3.14 22.81 9.79
N LYS A 56 -3.67 23.79 9.05
CA LYS A 56 -2.90 24.97 8.65
C LYS A 56 -2.28 25.66 9.87
N GLY A 57 -0.96 25.87 9.81
CA GLY A 57 -0.19 26.51 10.88
C GLY A 57 0.33 25.57 11.97
N HIS A 58 0.04 24.27 11.88
CA HIS A 58 0.56 23.26 12.78
C HIS A 58 1.54 22.35 12.03
N ALA A 59 2.77 22.25 12.53
CA ALA A 59 3.79 21.36 11.95
C ALA A 59 3.57 19.90 12.38
N ASP A 60 3.08 19.71 13.61
CA ASP A 60 2.89 18.38 14.20
C ASP A 60 1.41 18.05 14.28
N TRP A 61 0.99 17.02 13.55
CA TRP A 61 -0.37 16.50 13.56
C TRP A 61 -0.40 15.05 13.03
N SER A 62 -1.44 14.32 13.41
CA SER A 62 -1.73 12.97 12.91
C SER A 62 -3.22 12.83 12.61
N GLU A 63 -3.55 12.16 11.53
CA GLU A 63 -4.92 11.81 11.14
C GLU A 63 -5.01 10.32 10.84
N LEU A 64 -5.83 9.63 11.61
CA LEU A 64 -6.19 8.24 11.34
C LEU A 64 -7.13 8.20 10.13
N VAL A 65 -6.71 7.57 9.04
CA VAL A 65 -7.45 7.55 7.76
C VAL A 65 -7.99 6.17 7.42
N VAL A 66 -7.36 5.12 7.93
CA VAL A 66 -7.85 3.73 7.83
C VAL A 66 -7.73 3.06 9.18
N TYR A 67 -8.80 2.37 9.57
CA TYR A 67 -8.81 1.49 10.73
C TYR A 67 -9.84 0.38 10.47
N ASP A 68 -9.36 -0.72 9.90
CA ASP A 68 -10.18 -1.91 9.68
C ASP A 68 -9.51 -3.14 10.31
N LYS A 69 -10.02 -4.32 10.06
CA LYS A 69 -9.47 -5.54 10.67
C LYS A 69 -8.04 -5.88 10.21
N ASN A 70 -7.58 -5.30 9.10
CA ASN A 70 -6.31 -5.65 8.48
C ASN A 70 -5.28 -4.54 8.53
N ASN A 71 -5.72 -3.27 8.56
CA ASN A 71 -4.84 -2.12 8.43
C ASN A 71 -5.20 -1.01 9.41
N ARG A 72 -4.17 -0.42 10.00
CA ARG A 72 -4.20 0.89 10.62
C ARG A 72 -3.29 1.80 9.80
N ALA A 73 -3.86 2.86 9.24
CA ALA A 73 -3.07 3.81 8.47
C ALA A 73 -3.35 5.25 8.90
N GLU A 74 -2.27 6.02 8.99
CA GLU A 74 -2.27 7.41 9.43
C GLU A 74 -1.50 8.29 8.46
N VAL A 75 -1.94 9.54 8.34
CA VAL A 75 -1.13 10.61 7.74
C VAL A 75 -0.55 11.42 8.89
N ILE A 76 0.77 11.50 8.95
CA ILE A 76 1.49 12.12 10.07
C ILE A 76 2.40 13.21 9.51
N SER A 77 2.22 14.43 10.03
CA SER A 77 3.14 15.55 9.82
C SER A 77 3.97 15.74 11.08
N ALA A 78 5.25 16.00 10.91
CA ALA A 78 6.15 16.25 12.03
C ALA A 78 7.15 17.37 11.69
N ALA A 79 7.47 18.19 12.70
CA ALA A 79 8.40 19.30 12.59
C ALA A 79 9.83 18.82 12.29
N PRO A 80 10.70 19.68 11.74
CA PRO A 80 12.12 19.41 11.61
C PRO A 80 12.76 18.98 12.92
N GLY A 81 13.59 17.93 12.87
CA GLY A 81 14.26 17.36 14.05
C GLY A 81 13.41 16.42 14.90
N SER A 82 12.12 16.26 14.59
CA SER A 82 11.27 15.26 15.26
C SER A 82 11.78 13.86 14.98
N LYS A 83 11.80 13.02 16.05
CA LYS A 83 12.33 11.65 16.01
C LYS A 83 11.31 10.67 16.51
N VAL A 84 11.29 9.49 15.91
CA VAL A 84 10.65 8.30 16.46
C VAL A 84 11.74 7.40 17.04
N ALA A 85 11.60 7.06 18.31
CA ALA A 85 12.57 6.21 19.01
C ALA A 85 12.67 4.84 18.32
N ARG A 86 13.85 4.23 18.41
CA ARG A 86 14.09 2.93 17.81
C ARG A 86 13.20 1.87 18.44
N HIS A 87 12.46 1.16 17.62
CA HIS A 87 11.49 0.15 18.02
C HIS A 87 11.33 -0.92 16.91
N LEU A 88 10.57 -1.96 17.22
CA LEU A 88 10.15 -2.98 16.29
C LEU A 88 8.71 -3.37 16.53
N HIS A 89 8.10 -4.02 15.55
CA HIS A 89 6.85 -4.75 15.68
C HIS A 89 7.13 -6.25 15.59
N SER A 90 6.59 -7.03 16.53
CA SER A 90 6.89 -8.47 16.62
C SER A 90 6.12 -9.32 15.62
N ASP A 91 5.04 -8.82 15.09
CA ASP A 91 3.98 -9.54 14.37
C ASP A 91 3.54 -8.87 13.07
N ALA A 92 4.15 -7.75 12.70
CA ALA A 92 3.78 -6.98 11.54
C ALA A 92 4.97 -6.22 10.94
N PRO A 93 5.02 -6.02 9.63
CA PRO A 93 5.84 -4.98 9.04
C PRO A 93 5.22 -3.62 9.30
N GLU A 94 6.06 -2.59 9.32
CA GLU A 94 5.63 -1.21 9.20
C GLU A 94 6.19 -0.61 7.92
N TYR A 95 5.40 0.21 7.22
CA TYR A 95 5.86 0.84 5.99
C TYR A 95 5.31 2.24 5.80
N TRP A 96 6.06 3.07 5.09
CA TRP A 96 5.78 4.48 4.93
C TRP A 96 5.92 4.92 3.47
N VAL A 97 5.02 5.79 3.04
CA VAL A 97 5.21 6.59 1.82
C VAL A 97 5.44 8.04 2.26
N VAL A 98 6.59 8.60 1.89
CA VAL A 98 6.86 10.02 2.14
C VAL A 98 6.02 10.84 1.17
N GLN A 99 5.25 11.78 1.70
CA GLN A 99 4.37 12.65 0.91
C GLN A 99 4.97 14.04 0.72
N GLU A 100 5.59 14.60 1.76
CA GLU A 100 6.26 15.91 1.73
C GLU A 100 7.50 15.91 2.63
N GLY A 101 8.43 16.80 2.36
CA GLY A 101 9.65 16.98 3.17
C GLY A 101 10.67 15.87 2.95
N ARG A 102 11.48 15.62 3.97
CA ARG A 102 12.55 14.63 3.93
C ARG A 102 12.66 13.92 5.28
N ILE A 103 12.75 12.60 5.24
CA ILE A 103 12.84 11.76 6.43
C ILE A 103 14.05 10.85 6.31
N ARG A 104 14.90 10.85 7.34
CA ARG A 104 15.97 9.87 7.49
C ARG A 104 15.39 8.66 8.20
N PHE A 105 15.57 7.49 7.63
CA PHE A 105 15.24 6.21 8.23
C PHE A 105 16.52 5.47 8.60
N GLU A 106 16.45 4.73 9.68
CA GLU A 106 17.44 3.75 10.07
C GLU A 106 16.69 2.42 10.26
N ILE A 107 16.99 1.44 9.43
CA ILE A 107 16.30 0.14 9.38
C ILE A 107 17.34 -0.96 9.57
N GLU A 108 17.08 -1.87 10.50
CA GLU A 108 17.86 -3.09 10.69
C GLU A 108 17.45 -4.13 9.64
N ASP A 109 18.37 -4.52 8.76
CA ASP A 109 18.16 -5.61 7.80
C ASP A 109 19.48 -6.06 7.15
N PRO A 110 19.91 -7.31 7.29
CA PRO A 110 19.38 -8.33 8.22
C PRO A 110 19.67 -7.99 9.69
N PRO A 111 19.14 -8.76 10.65
CA PRO A 111 19.35 -8.51 12.08
C PRO A 111 20.80 -8.22 12.45
N GLY A 112 21.03 -7.15 13.21
CA GLY A 112 22.34 -6.63 13.60
C GLY A 112 23.01 -5.71 12.57
N ASN A 113 22.42 -5.53 11.38
CA ASN A 113 22.97 -4.65 10.35
C ASN A 113 22.00 -3.51 10.04
N PHE A 114 22.39 -2.26 10.28
CA PHE A 114 21.56 -1.08 10.12
C PHE A 114 21.87 -0.34 8.82
N HIS A 115 20.83 -0.04 8.05
CA HIS A 115 20.88 0.80 6.87
C HIS A 115 20.29 2.18 7.20
N SER A 116 21.07 3.23 6.95
CA SER A 116 20.59 4.61 7.07
C SER A 116 20.49 5.27 5.71
N PHE A 117 19.33 5.86 5.42
CA PHE A 117 19.07 6.56 4.16
C PHE A 117 18.02 7.66 4.33
N GLU A 118 17.98 8.58 3.39
CA GLU A 118 16.98 9.65 3.36
C GLU A 118 15.96 9.37 2.26
N ALA A 119 14.68 9.41 2.64
CA ALA A 119 13.54 9.28 1.75
C ALA A 119 12.90 10.65 1.49
N VAL A 120 12.40 10.82 0.28
CA VAL A 120 11.78 12.04 -0.25
C VAL A 120 10.39 11.74 -0.81
N PRO A 121 9.57 12.75 -1.19
CA PRO A 121 8.22 12.51 -1.69
C PRO A 121 8.16 11.47 -2.82
N GLY A 122 7.26 10.48 -2.65
CA GLY A 122 7.07 9.36 -3.56
C GLY A 122 7.92 8.13 -3.26
N ASP A 123 8.85 8.19 -2.31
CA ASP A 123 9.62 7.03 -1.86
C ASP A 123 8.77 6.18 -0.88
N LEU A 124 8.93 4.85 -0.98
CA LEU A 124 8.38 3.88 -0.04
C LEU A 124 9.51 3.28 0.80
N VAL A 125 9.29 3.19 2.10
CA VAL A 125 10.20 2.57 3.07
C VAL A 125 9.46 1.43 3.77
N LEU A 126 10.13 0.30 3.99
CA LEU A 126 9.63 -0.88 4.67
C LEU A 126 10.56 -1.23 5.83
N ALA A 127 10.01 -1.38 7.03
CA ALA A 127 10.62 -2.08 8.14
C ALA A 127 9.98 -3.47 8.25
N PRO A 128 10.72 -4.56 8.02
CA PRO A 128 10.21 -5.90 8.19
C PRO A 128 9.81 -6.16 9.66
N GLU A 129 8.94 -7.13 9.90
CA GLU A 129 8.61 -7.55 11.26
C GLU A 129 9.87 -7.97 12.03
N ARG A 130 9.91 -7.68 13.33
CA ARG A 130 11.03 -7.99 14.23
C ARG A 130 12.36 -7.30 13.91
N HIS A 131 12.37 -6.30 13.02
CA HIS A 131 13.55 -5.51 12.68
C HIS A 131 13.44 -4.13 13.34
N LEU A 132 14.50 -3.77 14.07
CA LEU A 132 14.58 -2.46 14.73
C LEU A 132 14.61 -1.35 13.68
N HIS A 133 13.85 -0.30 13.92
CA HIS A 133 13.82 0.86 13.04
C HIS A 133 13.56 2.16 13.80
N SER A 134 14.00 3.25 13.22
CA SER A 134 13.76 4.61 13.69
C SER A 134 13.66 5.57 12.51
N LEU A 135 13.13 6.75 12.75
CA LEU A 135 13.10 7.82 11.76
C LEU A 135 13.33 9.20 12.41
N GLU A 136 13.82 10.13 11.58
CA GLU A 136 14.04 11.52 11.94
C GLU A 136 13.63 12.42 10.77
N VAL A 137 12.85 13.46 11.05
CA VAL A 137 12.56 14.52 10.06
C VAL A 137 13.80 15.37 9.88
N VAL A 138 14.34 15.43 8.66
CA VAL A 138 15.57 16.17 8.35
C VAL A 138 15.29 17.32 7.40
N GLY A 139 16.13 18.37 7.48
CA GLY A 139 15.94 19.59 6.71
C GLY A 139 15.29 20.69 7.52
N SER A 140 14.78 21.74 6.85
CA SER A 140 14.21 22.93 7.47
C SER A 140 12.68 22.99 7.48
N GLU A 141 12.04 22.08 6.74
CA GLU A 141 10.59 22.05 6.58
C GLU A 141 10.00 20.80 7.25
N PRO A 142 8.75 20.85 7.72
CA PRO A 142 8.03 19.69 8.19
C PRO A 142 7.96 18.59 7.12
N ALA A 143 7.92 17.35 7.55
CA ALA A 143 7.71 16.22 6.66
C ALA A 143 6.35 15.57 6.92
N ILE A 144 5.69 15.15 5.84
CA ILE A 144 4.43 14.40 5.88
C ILE A 144 4.68 13.00 5.34
N ARG A 145 4.20 12.00 6.08
CA ARG A 145 4.25 10.60 5.68
C ARG A 145 2.90 9.92 5.85
N PHE A 146 2.60 9.01 4.96
CA PHE A 146 1.57 8.00 5.15
C PHE A 146 2.21 6.78 5.77
N GLN A 147 1.71 6.33 6.90
CA GLN A 147 2.25 5.23 7.70
C GLN A 147 1.21 4.12 7.81
N VAL A 148 1.62 2.88 7.63
CA VAL A 148 0.73 1.71 7.70
C VAL A 148 1.32 0.65 8.62
N THR A 149 0.46 0.17 9.53
CA THR A 149 0.70 -0.95 10.43
C THR A 149 -0.53 -1.85 10.47
N LEU A 150 -0.48 -2.93 11.25
CA LEU A 150 -1.68 -3.67 11.62
C LEU A 150 -2.40 -2.97 12.78
N PRO A 151 -3.74 -3.10 12.89
CA PRO A 151 -4.52 -2.39 13.92
C PRO A 151 -4.21 -2.84 15.35
N ASP A 152 -3.72 -4.06 15.49
CA ASP A 152 -3.48 -4.74 16.78
C ASP A 152 -1.99 -5.02 17.04
N THR A 153 -1.10 -4.37 16.27
CA THR A 153 0.35 -4.59 16.45
C THR A 153 0.87 -3.96 17.74
N THR A 154 1.87 -4.60 18.32
CA THR A 154 2.54 -4.12 19.53
C THR A 154 3.86 -3.47 19.16
N THR A 155 4.08 -2.25 19.66
CA THR A 155 5.36 -1.54 19.52
C THR A 155 6.29 -1.91 20.68
N ILE A 156 7.49 -2.39 20.34
CA ILE A 156 8.51 -2.82 21.30
C ILE A 156 9.75 -1.98 21.10
N TYR A 157 10.09 -1.20 22.10
CA TYR A 157 11.24 -0.29 22.05
C TYR A 157 12.53 -0.99 22.48
N GLU A 158 13.63 -0.70 21.79
CA GLU A 158 14.97 -1.19 22.15
C GLU A 158 15.38 -0.71 23.55
N THR A 159 15.07 0.54 23.86
CA THR A 159 15.27 1.16 25.16
C THR A 159 14.02 1.95 25.55
N ARG A 160 13.82 2.19 26.84
CA ARG A 160 12.71 3.04 27.28
C ARG A 160 12.81 4.41 26.60
N PRO A 161 11.77 4.89 25.90
CA PRO A 161 11.80 6.19 25.24
C PRO A 161 12.09 7.33 26.22
N GLU A 162 12.95 8.25 25.82
CA GLU A 162 13.27 9.44 26.63
C GLU A 162 12.04 10.35 26.85
N GLN A 163 11.15 10.37 25.87
CA GLN A 163 9.89 11.09 25.91
C GLN A 163 8.74 10.09 25.75
N PRO A 164 8.35 9.40 26.84
CA PRO A 164 7.25 8.46 26.79
C PRO A 164 5.93 9.18 26.55
N GLU A 165 5.04 8.54 25.78
CA GLU A 165 3.69 9.05 25.60
C GLU A 165 2.96 9.14 26.95
N LYS A 166 2.23 10.24 27.16
CA LYS A 166 1.53 10.49 28.41
C LYS A 166 0.50 9.39 28.70
N GLY A 167 0.65 8.78 29.86
CA GLY A 167 -0.24 7.68 30.31
C GLY A 167 0.15 6.30 29.82
N MET A 168 1.24 6.16 29.06
CA MET A 168 1.79 4.87 28.67
C MET A 168 2.70 4.31 29.75
N GLU A 169 2.49 3.04 30.12
CA GLU A 169 3.39 2.26 30.95
C GLU A 169 4.28 1.39 30.07
N TYR A 170 5.59 1.53 30.24
CA TYR A 170 6.58 0.74 29.50
C TYR A 170 7.09 -0.38 30.40
N THR A 171 6.71 -1.60 30.10
CA THR A 171 7.08 -2.80 30.87
C THR A 171 8.17 -3.58 30.14
N PRO A 172 9.26 -4.00 30.81
CA PRO A 172 10.24 -4.88 30.20
C PRO A 172 9.60 -6.19 29.76
N VAL A 173 9.90 -6.61 28.52
CA VAL A 173 9.42 -7.87 27.94
C VAL A 173 10.58 -8.68 27.39
N THR A 174 10.40 -10.00 27.32
CA THR A 174 11.33 -10.90 26.63
C THR A 174 10.63 -11.44 25.39
N LEU A 175 11.19 -11.20 24.22
CA LEU A 175 10.70 -11.77 22.99
C LEU A 175 11.14 -13.23 22.85
N SER A 176 10.21 -14.13 22.60
CA SER A 176 10.56 -15.49 22.17
C SER A 176 10.82 -15.47 20.64
N THR A 177 11.80 -16.25 20.24
CA THR A 177 12.16 -16.43 18.82
C THR A 177 11.43 -17.62 18.19
N GLY A 178 10.18 -17.90 18.62
CA GLY A 178 9.39 -18.99 18.05
C GLY A 178 9.10 -18.76 16.56
N ASN A 179 9.02 -19.86 15.81
CA ASN A 179 8.61 -19.81 14.40
C ASN A 179 7.17 -19.31 14.30
N ASN A 180 6.93 -18.32 13.47
CA ASN A 180 5.60 -17.94 13.06
C ASN A 180 5.19 -18.83 11.88
N PRO A 181 4.14 -19.68 12.00
CA PRO A 181 3.71 -20.55 10.93
C PRO A 181 3.18 -19.79 9.70
N ASP A 182 2.80 -18.52 9.88
CA ASP A 182 2.32 -17.64 8.82
C ASP A 182 3.46 -16.80 8.20
N GLU A 183 4.69 -16.99 8.67
CA GLU A 183 5.85 -16.31 8.11
C GLU A 183 6.07 -16.75 6.67
N VAL A 184 6.14 -15.77 5.77
CA VAL A 184 6.52 -16.04 4.38
C VAL A 184 7.95 -16.56 4.39
N PRO A 185 8.21 -17.77 3.87
CA PRO A 185 9.56 -18.29 3.83
C PRO A 185 10.51 -17.29 3.15
N SER A 186 11.57 -16.89 3.85
CA SER A 186 12.62 -16.08 3.28
C SER A 186 13.27 -16.87 2.13
N ASP A 187 13.49 -16.21 0.98
CA ASP A 187 14.29 -16.78 -0.10
C ASP A 187 15.80 -16.69 0.19
N GLY A 188 16.15 -16.30 1.40
CA GLY A 188 17.51 -16.10 1.87
C GLY A 188 18.15 -14.80 1.39
N LYS A 189 17.41 -13.94 0.72
CA LYS A 189 17.87 -12.63 0.32
C LYS A 189 17.42 -11.57 1.31
N PRO A 190 18.22 -10.50 1.51
CA PRO A 190 17.79 -9.34 2.28
C PRO A 190 16.50 -8.75 1.69
N ASP A 191 15.59 -8.31 2.56
CA ASP A 191 14.42 -7.56 2.12
C ASP A 191 14.84 -6.25 1.45
N ARG A 192 14.09 -5.84 0.44
CA ARG A 192 14.25 -4.49 -0.08
C ARG A 192 13.50 -3.54 0.84
N VAL A 193 14.22 -2.79 1.66
CA VAL A 193 13.65 -1.86 2.65
C VAL A 193 13.40 -0.47 2.09
N PHE A 194 13.92 -0.15 0.90
CA PHE A 194 13.82 1.17 0.30
C PHE A 194 13.53 1.12 -1.20
N PHE A 195 12.43 1.77 -1.61
CA PHE A 195 11.92 1.76 -2.98
C PHE A 195 11.82 3.18 -3.51
N LYS A 196 12.56 3.47 -4.56
CA LYS A 196 12.49 4.73 -5.33
C LYS A 196 11.86 4.48 -6.69
N ILE A 197 10.80 5.18 -7.02
CA ILE A 197 10.09 4.99 -8.30
C ILE A 197 11.03 5.13 -9.49
N ASP A 198 11.94 6.11 -9.47
CA ASP A 198 12.88 6.32 -10.58
C ASP A 198 13.94 5.19 -10.72
N ALA A 199 14.29 4.55 -9.61
CA ALA A 199 15.15 3.37 -9.64
C ALA A 199 14.41 2.16 -10.19
N LEU A 200 13.18 1.93 -9.70
CA LEU A 200 12.31 0.86 -10.20
C LEU A 200 12.02 1.01 -11.70
N GLN A 201 11.74 2.23 -12.17
CA GLN A 201 11.53 2.47 -13.60
C GLN A 201 12.74 2.04 -14.45
N LYS A 202 13.96 2.17 -13.94
CA LYS A 202 15.19 1.70 -14.64
C LYS A 202 15.30 0.18 -14.65
N GLU A 203 14.71 -0.50 -13.68
CA GLU A 203 14.62 -1.97 -13.63
C GLU A 203 13.60 -2.52 -14.66
N HIS A 204 12.73 -1.65 -15.19
CA HIS A 204 11.72 -1.96 -16.22
C HIS A 204 12.00 -1.21 -17.56
N PRO A 205 13.14 -1.42 -18.23
CA PRO A 205 13.49 -0.66 -19.41
C PRO A 205 12.48 -0.87 -20.54
N GLY A 206 12.02 0.24 -21.14
CA GLY A 206 11.05 0.23 -22.24
C GLY A 206 9.62 -0.14 -21.87
N ARG A 207 9.31 -0.47 -20.62
CA ARG A 207 7.95 -0.74 -20.17
C ARG A 207 7.24 0.55 -19.81
N ARG A 208 6.05 0.74 -20.39
CA ARG A 208 5.17 1.86 -20.05
C ARG A 208 4.23 1.55 -18.88
N SER A 209 4.07 0.27 -18.54
CA SER A 209 3.38 -0.15 -17.34
C SER A 209 4.11 -1.33 -16.69
N TRP A 210 4.15 -1.30 -15.37
CA TRP A 210 4.81 -2.32 -14.57
C TRP A 210 4.24 -2.37 -13.15
N SER A 211 4.51 -3.46 -12.47
CA SER A 211 4.14 -3.65 -11.07
C SER A 211 5.27 -4.38 -10.37
N ASP A 212 5.62 -3.89 -9.18
CA ASP A 212 6.60 -4.53 -8.28
C ASP A 212 5.96 -4.83 -6.94
N LEU A 213 6.20 -6.04 -6.47
CA LEU A 213 5.83 -6.45 -5.14
C LEU A 213 6.76 -5.75 -4.13
N ALA A 214 6.21 -4.85 -3.32
CA ALA A 214 6.96 -4.09 -2.34
C ALA A 214 6.86 -4.68 -0.92
N VAL A 215 5.68 -5.17 -0.54
CA VAL A 215 5.44 -5.77 0.77
C VAL A 215 4.75 -7.11 0.57
N ARG A 216 5.36 -8.17 1.10
CA ARG A 216 4.76 -9.51 1.19
C ARG A 216 5.26 -10.13 2.49
N LYS A 217 4.66 -9.70 3.57
CA LYS A 217 5.02 -10.08 4.93
C LYS A 217 3.77 -10.52 5.66
N ASN A 218 3.96 -11.05 6.85
CA ASN A 218 2.87 -11.48 7.71
C ASN A 218 1.71 -10.44 7.70
N ARG A 219 0.52 -10.88 7.27
CA ARG A 219 -0.73 -10.13 7.20
C ARG A 219 -0.73 -8.90 6.28
N ALA A 220 0.38 -8.53 5.64
CA ALA A 220 0.50 -7.36 4.78
C ALA A 220 0.99 -7.71 3.37
N HIS A 221 0.36 -7.09 2.39
CA HIS A 221 0.74 -7.20 0.98
C HIS A 221 0.56 -5.84 0.31
N ALA A 222 1.58 -5.39 -0.43
CA ALA A 222 1.48 -4.15 -1.19
C ALA A 222 2.28 -4.22 -2.48
N ASN A 223 1.69 -3.69 -3.56
CA ASN A 223 2.32 -3.56 -4.87
C ASN A 223 2.46 -2.09 -5.26
N ILE A 224 3.62 -1.71 -5.76
CA ILE A 224 3.79 -0.48 -6.52
C ILE A 224 3.32 -0.76 -7.95
N ILE A 225 2.34 -0.03 -8.44
CA ILE A 225 1.77 -0.21 -9.78
C ILE A 225 1.87 1.11 -10.52
N CYS A 226 2.59 1.10 -11.65
CA CYS A 226 2.82 2.28 -12.48
C CYS A 226 2.30 2.10 -13.90
N GLY A 227 1.89 3.20 -14.53
CA GLY A 227 1.41 3.23 -15.91
C GLY A 227 1.13 4.64 -16.39
N TYR A 228 0.64 4.76 -17.61
CA TYR A 228 0.29 6.04 -18.25
C TYR A 228 -1.20 6.07 -18.59
N GLY A 229 -1.88 7.16 -18.26
CA GLY A 229 -3.30 7.36 -18.59
C GLY A 229 -3.57 7.29 -20.09
N THR A 230 -2.62 7.73 -20.91
CA THR A 230 -2.70 7.66 -22.38
C THR A 230 -2.76 6.23 -22.94
N ASP A 231 -2.36 5.24 -22.17
CA ASP A 231 -2.35 3.84 -22.58
C ASP A 231 -3.64 3.10 -22.15
N VAL A 232 -4.43 3.74 -21.29
CA VAL A 232 -5.69 3.16 -20.79
C VAL A 232 -6.73 3.12 -21.89
N LYS A 233 -7.30 1.94 -22.11
CA LYS A 233 -8.42 1.74 -23.05
C LYS A 233 -9.68 1.43 -22.24
N HIS A 234 -10.47 2.46 -22.01
CA HIS A 234 -11.74 2.29 -21.33
C HIS A 234 -12.68 1.35 -22.09
N THR A 235 -13.19 0.36 -21.40
CA THR A 235 -14.26 -0.50 -21.91
C THR A 235 -15.56 -0.04 -21.26
N PRO A 236 -16.56 0.42 -22.04
CA PRO A 236 -17.85 0.82 -21.47
C PRO A 236 -18.46 -0.30 -20.63
N GLY A 237 -18.88 0.02 -19.41
CA GLY A 237 -19.46 -0.94 -18.47
C GLY A 237 -18.45 -1.84 -17.75
N ASP A 238 -17.15 -1.58 -17.88
CA ASP A 238 -16.13 -2.25 -17.05
C ASP A 238 -16.23 -1.75 -15.61
N LEU A 239 -16.53 -2.65 -14.69
CA LEU A 239 -16.62 -2.37 -13.26
C LEU A 239 -15.32 -2.70 -12.52
N GLY A 240 -14.31 -3.21 -13.24
CA GLY A 240 -13.07 -3.68 -12.64
C GLY A 240 -13.25 -5.00 -11.89
N HIS A 241 -12.93 -4.99 -10.60
CA HIS A 241 -13.02 -6.16 -9.72
C HIS A 241 -13.51 -5.77 -8.33
N TYR A 242 -13.75 -6.78 -7.48
CA TYR A 242 -13.97 -6.60 -6.06
C TYR A 242 -13.33 -7.76 -5.26
N HIS A 243 -13.17 -7.54 -3.96
CA HIS A 243 -12.73 -8.55 -3.01
C HIS A 243 -13.88 -8.95 -2.09
N THR A 244 -13.92 -10.22 -1.68
CA THR A 244 -15.05 -10.75 -0.89
C THR A 244 -14.97 -10.43 0.59
N ASP A 245 -13.76 -10.32 1.15
CA ASP A 245 -13.50 -10.40 2.59
C ASP A 245 -12.54 -9.34 3.13
N PHE A 246 -11.97 -8.50 2.27
CA PHE A 246 -11.09 -7.40 2.66
C PHE A 246 -11.29 -6.16 1.81
N ALA A 247 -10.84 -5.03 2.34
CA ALA A 247 -10.77 -3.76 1.63
C ALA A 247 -9.46 -3.65 0.86
N GLU A 248 -9.44 -2.84 -0.19
CA GLU A 248 -8.22 -2.40 -0.84
C GLU A 248 -7.98 -0.92 -0.61
N ILE A 249 -6.73 -0.56 -0.38
CA ILE A 249 -6.28 0.80 -0.07
C ILE A 249 -5.24 1.21 -1.10
N TRP A 250 -5.30 2.46 -1.53
CA TRP A 250 -4.29 3.03 -2.42
C TRP A 250 -3.79 4.36 -1.89
N ILE A 251 -2.49 4.61 -2.03
CA ILE A 251 -1.91 5.94 -1.96
C ILE A 251 -1.26 6.28 -3.31
N ILE A 252 -1.47 7.50 -3.78
CA ILE A 252 -0.90 7.97 -5.03
C ILE A 252 0.51 8.49 -4.77
N MET A 253 1.49 7.79 -5.34
CA MET A 253 2.92 8.10 -5.15
C MET A 253 3.44 9.06 -6.23
N ARG A 254 2.87 9.01 -7.43
CA ARG A 254 3.25 9.87 -8.58
C ARG A 254 2.06 10.07 -9.51
N GLY A 255 1.96 11.25 -10.11
CA GLY A 255 0.95 11.57 -11.11
C GLY A 255 -0.47 11.56 -10.56
N GLN A 256 -1.39 10.97 -11.32
CA GLN A 256 -2.82 10.92 -10.99
C GLN A 256 -3.40 9.55 -11.31
N GLN A 257 -4.43 9.16 -10.56
CA GLN A 257 -5.20 7.94 -10.81
C GLN A 257 -6.68 8.29 -10.87
N SER A 258 -7.38 7.77 -11.87
CA SER A 258 -8.83 7.78 -11.89
C SER A 258 -9.37 6.55 -11.15
N PHE A 259 -10.48 6.73 -10.47
CA PHE A 259 -11.18 5.68 -9.75
C PHE A 259 -12.65 5.67 -10.15
N ALA A 260 -13.14 4.52 -10.58
CA ALA A 260 -14.56 4.21 -10.61
C ALA A 260 -14.83 3.24 -9.46
N ILE A 261 -15.61 3.66 -8.46
CA ILE A 261 -15.98 2.85 -7.29
C ILE A 261 -17.50 2.75 -7.24
N GLU A 262 -18.03 1.55 -7.08
CA GLU A 262 -19.47 1.28 -7.05
C GLU A 262 -20.20 2.17 -6.04
N GLY A 263 -21.25 2.83 -6.51
CA GLY A 263 -22.09 3.72 -5.72
C GLY A 263 -21.51 5.13 -5.52
N LEU A 264 -20.45 5.47 -6.25
CA LEU A 264 -19.84 6.80 -6.24
C LEU A 264 -19.69 7.33 -7.65
N ASP A 265 -19.73 8.65 -7.82
CA ASP A 265 -19.29 9.28 -9.06
C ASP A 265 -17.78 9.04 -9.26
N PRO A 266 -17.32 8.80 -10.49
CA PRO A 266 -15.89 8.68 -10.78
C PRO A 266 -15.12 9.93 -10.35
N PHE A 267 -13.92 9.73 -9.81
CA PHE A 267 -13.06 10.81 -9.36
C PHE A 267 -11.59 10.57 -9.70
N VAL A 268 -10.80 11.64 -9.61
CA VAL A 268 -9.35 11.58 -9.77
C VAL A 268 -8.68 11.86 -8.43
N ALA A 269 -7.72 11.00 -8.06
CA ALA A 269 -6.83 11.18 -6.94
C ALA A 269 -5.44 11.61 -7.43
N ALA A 270 -4.81 12.54 -6.74
CA ALA A 270 -3.49 13.09 -7.02
C ALA A 270 -2.44 12.59 -6.02
N VAL A 271 -1.18 12.96 -6.24
CA VAL A 271 -0.07 12.60 -5.32
C VAL A 271 -0.43 12.91 -3.87
N GLY A 272 -0.25 11.94 -3.00
CA GLY A 272 -0.52 12.00 -1.58
C GLY A 272 -1.97 11.71 -1.19
N ASP A 273 -2.91 11.67 -2.13
CA ASP A 273 -4.29 11.27 -1.85
C ASP A 273 -4.37 9.77 -1.55
N ILE A 274 -5.30 9.42 -0.65
CA ILE A 274 -5.54 8.06 -0.21
C ILE A 274 -6.96 7.66 -0.61
N VAL A 275 -7.08 6.48 -1.21
CA VAL A 275 -8.37 5.92 -1.65
C VAL A 275 -8.61 4.61 -0.93
N TYR A 276 -9.84 4.35 -0.52
CA TYR A 276 -10.26 3.15 0.18
C TYR A 276 -11.51 2.55 -0.47
N ALA A 277 -11.47 1.28 -0.82
CA ALA A 277 -12.63 0.53 -1.27
C ALA A 277 -12.92 -0.62 -0.30
N PRO A 278 -14.06 -0.62 0.41
CA PRO A 278 -14.47 -1.71 1.28
C PRO A 278 -14.62 -3.03 0.52
N ALA A 279 -14.55 -4.14 1.27
CA ALA A 279 -14.90 -5.45 0.73
C ALA A 279 -16.24 -5.44 -0.02
N LYS A 280 -16.35 -6.27 -1.05
CA LYS A 280 -17.56 -6.44 -1.88
C LYS A 280 -18.00 -5.19 -2.66
N ARG A 281 -17.13 -4.24 -2.87
CA ARG A 281 -17.40 -3.04 -3.67
C ARG A 281 -16.59 -3.08 -4.95
N TRP A 282 -17.26 -3.00 -6.10
CA TRP A 282 -16.59 -2.89 -7.39
C TRP A 282 -15.70 -1.67 -7.43
N HIS A 283 -14.49 -1.83 -7.96
CA HIS A 283 -13.56 -0.73 -8.16
C HIS A 283 -12.64 -0.95 -9.35
N LEU A 284 -12.30 0.14 -10.01
CA LEU A 284 -11.43 0.20 -11.18
C LEU A 284 -10.46 1.37 -11.01
N PRO A 285 -9.26 1.14 -10.46
CA PRO A 285 -8.20 2.14 -10.41
C PRO A 285 -7.40 2.13 -11.71
N GLU A 286 -7.28 3.28 -12.38
CA GLU A 286 -6.54 3.41 -13.65
C GLU A 286 -5.59 4.60 -13.60
N PRO A 287 -4.37 4.51 -14.20
CA PRO A 287 -3.54 5.69 -14.42
C PRO A 287 -4.31 6.75 -15.17
N SER A 288 -4.11 8.03 -14.83
CA SER A 288 -4.71 9.16 -15.54
C SER A 288 -3.69 10.28 -15.75
N GLY A 289 -4.04 11.23 -16.64
CA GLY A 289 -3.14 12.29 -17.04
C GLY A 289 -2.09 11.86 -18.07
N GLU A 290 -1.22 12.79 -18.46
CA GLU A 290 -0.24 12.57 -19.53
C GLU A 290 1.04 11.87 -19.06
N GLY A 291 1.44 12.12 -17.82
CA GLY A 291 2.66 11.57 -17.21
C GLY A 291 2.50 10.16 -16.69
N MET A 292 3.63 9.58 -16.27
CA MET A 292 3.61 8.33 -15.54
C MET A 292 2.92 8.53 -14.18
N SER A 293 2.00 7.65 -13.89
CA SER A 293 1.27 7.62 -12.62
C SER A 293 1.58 6.33 -11.88
N CYS A 294 1.86 6.43 -10.58
CA CYS A 294 2.18 5.31 -9.72
C CYS A 294 1.34 5.35 -8.44
N ARG A 295 0.85 4.19 -8.03
CA ARG A 295 0.16 3.98 -6.75
C ARG A 295 0.77 2.82 -5.99
N LEU A 296 0.69 2.86 -4.67
CA LEU A 296 0.83 1.68 -3.83
C LEU A 296 -0.56 1.11 -3.61
N ALA A 297 -0.77 -0.15 -3.98
CA ALA A 297 -2.01 -0.88 -3.77
C ALA A 297 -1.80 -1.88 -2.62
N MET A 298 -2.61 -1.79 -1.58
CA MET A 298 -2.44 -2.49 -0.32
C MET A 298 -3.62 -3.40 -0.03
N THR A 299 -3.33 -4.65 0.28
CA THR A 299 -4.28 -5.69 0.68
C THR A 299 -3.69 -6.51 1.82
N PRO A 300 -4.46 -7.32 2.56
CA PRO A 300 -3.90 -8.25 3.52
C PRO A 300 -3.16 -9.40 2.83
N TYR A 301 -2.27 -10.07 3.55
CA TYR A 301 -1.64 -11.32 3.13
C TYR A 301 -2.15 -12.50 3.98
N PRO A 302 -2.42 -13.68 3.40
CA PRO A 302 -2.40 -13.95 1.96
C PRO A 302 -3.45 -13.12 1.21
N ALA A 303 -3.06 -12.61 0.03
CA ALA A 303 -3.96 -11.83 -0.80
C ALA A 303 -5.16 -12.68 -1.22
N GLY A 304 -6.34 -12.16 -1.04
CA GLY A 304 -7.57 -12.83 -1.41
C GLY A 304 -7.84 -12.78 -2.91
N ASN A 305 -8.99 -13.31 -3.29
CA ASN A 305 -9.37 -13.42 -4.69
C ASN A 305 -9.82 -12.08 -5.25
N HIS A 306 -9.36 -11.76 -6.46
CA HIS A 306 -9.91 -10.70 -7.29
C HIS A 306 -11.05 -11.30 -8.12
N LEU A 307 -12.27 -10.82 -7.92
CA LEU A 307 -13.42 -11.25 -8.67
C LEU A 307 -13.75 -10.22 -9.76
N TYR A 308 -13.43 -10.55 -10.99
CA TYR A 308 -13.66 -9.68 -12.15
C TYR A 308 -15.05 -9.92 -12.74
N GLN A 309 -15.66 -8.85 -13.22
CA GLN A 309 -16.86 -8.98 -14.05
C GLN A 309 -16.50 -9.70 -15.33
N PRO A 310 -17.28 -10.72 -15.75
CA PRO A 310 -17.11 -11.31 -17.05
C PRO A 310 -17.27 -10.23 -18.12
N LYS A 311 -16.24 -10.02 -18.96
CA LYS A 311 -16.35 -9.10 -20.10
C LYS A 311 -17.51 -9.58 -20.98
N PRO A 312 -18.42 -8.70 -21.41
CA PRO A 312 -19.45 -9.06 -22.37
C PRO A 312 -18.76 -9.72 -23.56
N GLN A 313 -19.15 -10.94 -23.90
CA GLN A 313 -18.68 -11.54 -25.17
C GLN A 313 -19.09 -10.58 -26.25
N ARG A 314 -18.14 -10.02 -27.00
CA ARG A 314 -18.46 -9.37 -28.27
C ARG A 314 -19.12 -10.46 -29.10
N ASN A 315 -20.42 -10.35 -29.31
CA ASN A 315 -21.10 -11.16 -30.30
C ASN A 315 -20.29 -10.99 -31.57
N GLY A 316 -19.57 -12.04 -31.95
CA GLY A 316 -18.86 -12.07 -33.20
C GLY A 316 -19.90 -11.88 -34.28
N GLY A 317 -19.89 -10.71 -34.90
CA GLY A 317 -20.58 -10.52 -36.14
C GLY A 317 -19.97 -11.52 -37.11
N SER A 318 -20.72 -12.56 -37.38
CA SER A 318 -20.51 -13.38 -38.56
C SER A 318 -20.73 -12.48 -39.75
N ASN A 319 -19.70 -12.23 -40.52
CA ASN A 319 -19.71 -12.02 -41.95
C ASN A 319 -18.53 -12.77 -42.54
#